data_ddb498601d1d0f8d6f33e6cd85723104
#
_entry.id   ddb498601d1d0f8d6f33e6cd85723104
#
_cell.length_a   1.000
_cell.length_b   1.000
_cell.length_c   1.000
_cell.angle_alpha   90.00
_cell.angle_beta   90.00
_cell.angle_gamma   90.00
#
_symmetry.space_group_name_H-M   'P 1'
#
loop_
_entity.id
_entity.type
_entity.pdbx_description
1 polymer ?
#
loop_
_entity_poly.entity_id
_entity_poly.type
_entity_poly.pdbx_seq_one_letter_code
_entity_poly.pdbx_strand_id
1 'polypeptide(L)'
;MTLSEDALETATSDASLARSKARSAEIDLAIDEDPSRFRILTGDRPTGHLHLGHYFGTLRNRVLLQNRGVETWVLVADYQVITDRDGVGPIRERVLGLVADYLAAGIDPQRSTIFNHSAVPALNQLMLPFLSLVTESELHRNPTVKAELEATEGRAMTGLMLTYPVHQAADILFCKANIVPVGQDQLPHLEQARLIAQRFDKRYGRATPERPVFPRPEALLSEVPLLLGTDGQKMSKSRGNTIELRMSADETAKILKKAKTDAQRRITFDPVGRPEVSNLLMLASLATGDAPEVIAERIGDAGAGTLKALVTESLNEML
;
A
#
# COMPACT_ATOMS: atom_id res chain seq x y z
N MET A 1 7.68 19.10 -35.23
CA MET A 1 6.68 19.27 -34.14
C MET A 1 7.29 18.62 -32.92
N THR A 2 8.01 19.38 -32.11
CA THR A 2 8.65 18.91 -30.87
C THR A 2 7.55 18.84 -29.81
N LEU A 3 7.39 17.67 -29.20
CA LEU A 3 6.51 17.51 -28.04
C LEU A 3 7.06 18.40 -26.90
N SER A 4 6.17 18.96 -26.09
CA SER A 4 6.56 19.71 -24.90
C SER A 4 7.26 18.77 -23.90
N GLU A 5 8.15 19.29 -23.06
CA GLU A 5 8.84 18.49 -22.03
C GLU A 5 7.85 17.72 -21.16
N ASP A 6 6.73 18.32 -20.77
CA ASP A 6 5.66 17.67 -20.01
C ASP A 6 5.03 16.48 -20.75
N ALA A 7 4.85 16.58 -22.08
CA ALA A 7 4.31 15.47 -22.89
C ALA A 7 5.31 14.32 -23.04
N LEU A 8 6.61 14.62 -23.06
CA LEU A 8 7.67 13.61 -23.08
C LEU A 8 7.82 12.91 -21.71
N GLU A 9 7.74 13.64 -20.60
CA GLU A 9 7.75 13.07 -19.25
C GLU A 9 6.54 12.16 -19.04
N THR A 10 5.35 12.61 -19.42
CA THR A 10 4.11 11.81 -19.32
C THR A 10 4.20 10.53 -20.16
N ALA A 11 4.63 10.61 -21.41
CA ALA A 11 4.79 9.43 -22.26
C ALA A 11 5.84 8.43 -21.73
N THR A 12 6.91 8.93 -21.10
CA THR A 12 7.95 8.09 -20.48
C THR A 12 7.41 7.40 -19.23
N SER A 13 6.62 8.11 -18.43
CA SER A 13 5.95 7.59 -17.24
C SER A 13 4.96 6.48 -17.60
N ASP A 14 4.11 6.70 -18.61
CA ASP A 14 3.11 5.72 -19.05
C ASP A 14 3.77 4.45 -19.60
N ALA A 15 4.84 4.59 -20.38
CA ALA A 15 5.59 3.45 -20.89
C ALA A 15 6.30 2.66 -19.76
N SER A 16 6.77 3.35 -18.72
CA SER A 16 7.36 2.72 -17.54
C SER A 16 6.31 1.95 -16.73
N LEU A 17 5.14 2.54 -16.55
CA LEU A 17 4.02 1.92 -15.86
C LEU A 17 3.51 0.68 -16.61
N ALA A 18 3.36 0.77 -17.93
CA ALA A 18 2.95 -0.37 -18.75
C ALA A 18 3.93 -1.55 -18.62
N ARG A 19 5.25 -1.27 -18.64
CA ARG A 19 6.27 -2.30 -18.38
C ARG A 19 6.16 -2.91 -16.99
N SER A 20 5.94 -2.08 -15.97
CA SER A 20 5.78 -2.57 -14.60
C SER A 20 4.54 -3.45 -14.43
N LYS A 21 3.43 -3.11 -15.10
CA LYS A 21 2.21 -3.93 -15.12
C LYS A 21 2.44 -5.27 -15.84
N ALA A 22 3.05 -5.26 -17.01
CA ALA A 22 3.38 -6.47 -17.73
C ALA A 22 4.30 -7.39 -16.90
N ARG A 23 5.32 -6.81 -16.25
CA ARG A 23 6.24 -7.56 -15.38
C ARG A 23 5.52 -8.12 -14.15
N SER A 24 4.59 -7.39 -13.56
CA SER A 24 3.77 -7.89 -12.44
C SER A 24 2.93 -9.09 -12.83
N ALA A 25 2.36 -9.11 -14.03
CA ALA A 25 1.60 -10.26 -14.54
C ALA A 25 2.50 -11.50 -14.75
N GLU A 26 3.72 -11.31 -15.28
CA GLU A 26 4.70 -12.40 -15.41
C GLU A 26 5.10 -12.97 -14.04
N ILE A 27 5.33 -12.10 -13.07
CA ILE A 27 5.67 -12.50 -11.70
C ILE A 27 4.52 -13.28 -11.07
N ASP A 28 3.29 -12.82 -11.25
CA ASP A 28 2.10 -13.47 -10.70
C ASP A 28 1.94 -14.90 -11.22
N LEU A 29 2.14 -15.11 -12.53
CA LEU A 29 2.18 -16.45 -13.13
C LEU A 29 3.34 -17.31 -12.60
N ALA A 30 4.53 -16.72 -12.44
CA ALA A 30 5.69 -17.44 -11.92
C ALA A 30 5.53 -17.82 -10.43
N ILE A 31 4.76 -17.06 -9.65
CA ILE A 31 4.38 -17.43 -8.28
C ILE A 31 3.48 -18.67 -8.28
N ASP A 32 2.56 -18.80 -9.23
CA ASP A 32 1.72 -20.00 -9.34
C ASP A 32 2.54 -21.25 -9.69
N GLU A 33 3.62 -21.09 -10.49
CA GLU A 33 4.49 -22.19 -10.85
C GLU A 33 5.39 -22.65 -9.69
N ASP A 34 6.04 -21.70 -8.99
CA ASP A 34 6.96 -21.99 -7.88
C ASP A 34 7.03 -20.80 -6.91
N PRO A 35 6.16 -20.74 -5.90
CA PRO A 35 6.12 -19.66 -4.90
C PRO A 35 7.39 -19.61 -4.03
N SER A 36 8.13 -20.72 -3.88
CA SER A 36 9.31 -20.79 -3.02
C SER A 36 10.48 -19.92 -3.51
N ARG A 37 10.47 -19.51 -4.78
CA ARG A 37 11.45 -18.59 -5.38
C ARG A 37 11.26 -17.15 -4.94
N PHE A 38 10.13 -16.85 -4.32
CA PHE A 38 9.72 -15.47 -4.02
C PHE A 38 9.66 -15.21 -2.53
N ARG A 39 10.19 -14.05 -2.17
CA ARG A 39 10.10 -13.49 -0.83
C ARG A 39 9.58 -12.07 -0.95
N ILE A 40 8.48 -11.78 -0.27
CA ILE A 40 7.92 -10.43 -0.22
C ILE A 40 8.29 -9.72 1.07
N LEU A 41 8.54 -8.42 0.97
CA LEU A 41 8.45 -7.49 2.07
C LEU A 41 7.26 -6.57 1.85
N THR A 42 6.49 -6.38 2.88
CA THR A 42 5.39 -5.43 2.95
C THR A 42 5.30 -4.89 4.36
N GLY A 43 4.59 -3.79 4.58
CA GLY A 43 4.45 -3.25 5.92
C GLY A 43 3.66 -1.96 5.96
N ASP A 44 3.37 -1.50 7.17
CA ASP A 44 2.65 -0.27 7.42
C ASP A 44 3.27 0.50 8.59
N ARG A 45 3.11 1.82 8.56
CA ARG A 45 3.43 2.68 9.70
C ARG A 45 2.33 2.56 10.76
N PRO A 46 2.66 2.34 12.06
CA PRO A 46 1.66 2.22 13.13
C PRO A 46 1.09 3.59 13.51
N THR A 47 0.30 4.17 12.60
CA THR A 47 -0.30 5.50 12.73
C THR A 47 -1.73 5.49 13.26
N GLY A 48 -2.27 4.33 13.59
CA GLY A 48 -3.62 4.06 14.12
C GLY A 48 -4.24 2.84 13.47
N HIS A 49 -5.54 2.59 13.70
CA HIS A 49 -6.24 1.39 13.24
C HIS A 49 -6.29 1.29 11.72
N LEU A 50 -6.28 0.06 11.20
CA LEU A 50 -6.48 -0.17 9.77
C LEU A 50 -7.96 0.03 9.39
N HIS A 51 -8.19 0.43 8.15
CA HIS A 51 -9.52 0.61 7.57
C HIS A 51 -9.65 -0.16 6.25
N LEU A 52 -10.85 -0.24 5.69
CA LEU A 52 -11.13 -1.01 4.48
C LEU A 52 -10.18 -0.66 3.32
N GLY A 53 -9.78 0.62 3.19
CA GLY A 53 -8.79 1.02 2.18
C GLY A 53 -7.44 0.33 2.34
N HIS A 54 -6.98 0.09 3.57
CA HIS A 54 -5.75 -0.71 3.82
C HIS A 54 -6.01 -2.20 3.57
N TYR A 55 -7.17 -2.71 4.00
CA TYR A 55 -7.51 -4.12 3.83
C TYR A 55 -7.54 -4.52 2.36
N PHE A 56 -8.38 -3.88 1.58
CA PHE A 56 -8.51 -4.19 0.16
C PHE A 56 -7.30 -3.70 -0.66
N GLY A 57 -6.68 -2.57 -0.24
CA GLY A 57 -5.52 -2.00 -0.94
C GLY A 57 -4.28 -2.87 -0.87
N THR A 58 -4.00 -3.46 0.29
CA THR A 58 -2.75 -4.19 0.49
C THR A 58 -2.87 -5.46 1.30
N LEU A 59 -3.62 -5.45 2.42
CA LEU A 59 -3.57 -6.52 3.42
C LEU A 59 -4.15 -7.84 2.88
N ARG A 60 -5.29 -7.79 2.19
CA ARG A 60 -5.89 -8.95 1.53
C ARG A 60 -4.91 -9.61 0.54
N ASN A 61 -4.18 -8.83 -0.24
CA ASN A 61 -3.20 -9.35 -1.19
C ASN A 61 -2.02 -10.02 -0.47
N ARG A 62 -1.58 -9.50 0.68
CA ARG A 62 -0.54 -10.12 1.51
C ARG A 62 -0.97 -11.52 1.97
N VAL A 63 -2.21 -11.64 2.46
CA VAL A 63 -2.79 -12.93 2.88
C VAL A 63 -2.90 -13.90 1.70
N LEU A 64 -3.32 -13.43 0.52
CA LEU A 64 -3.39 -14.25 -0.68
C LEU A 64 -2.00 -14.77 -1.08
N LEU A 65 -0.96 -13.93 -1.10
CA LEU A 65 0.42 -14.34 -1.42
C LEU A 65 0.97 -15.32 -0.39
N GLN A 66 0.74 -15.08 0.91
CA GLN A 66 1.05 -16.04 1.97
C GLN A 66 0.40 -17.41 1.71
N ASN A 67 -0.89 -17.40 1.36
CA ASN A 67 -1.66 -18.64 1.14
C ASN A 67 -1.22 -19.40 -0.12
N ARG A 68 -0.68 -18.70 -1.12
CA ARG A 68 -0.03 -19.29 -2.29
C ARG A 68 1.36 -19.86 -1.96
N GLY A 69 1.88 -19.68 -0.75
CA GLY A 69 3.16 -20.23 -0.31
C GLY A 69 4.37 -19.30 -0.50
N VAL A 70 4.15 -18.03 -0.83
CA VAL A 70 5.22 -17.04 -0.92
C VAL A 70 5.75 -16.71 0.47
N GLU A 71 7.08 -16.70 0.64
CA GLU A 71 7.72 -16.32 1.89
C GLU A 71 7.41 -14.85 2.21
N THR A 72 6.62 -14.61 3.26
CA THR A 72 6.03 -13.31 3.55
C THR A 72 6.63 -12.68 4.80
N TRP A 73 7.20 -11.49 4.63
CA TRP A 73 7.74 -10.66 5.69
C TRP A 73 6.90 -9.38 5.85
N VAL A 74 6.42 -9.13 7.06
CA VAL A 74 5.54 -8.01 7.36
C VAL A 74 6.21 -7.09 8.38
N LEU A 75 6.54 -5.88 7.95
CA LEU A 75 7.20 -4.87 8.77
C LEU A 75 6.19 -3.93 9.41
N VAL A 76 6.27 -3.77 10.70
CA VAL A 76 5.69 -2.63 11.41
C VAL A 76 6.73 -1.52 11.45
N ALA A 77 6.58 -0.51 10.59
CA ALA A 77 7.57 0.55 10.39
C ALA A 77 7.47 1.63 11.50
N ASP A 78 7.79 1.24 12.75
CA ASP A 78 7.63 2.08 13.95
C ASP A 78 8.55 3.30 13.95
N TYR A 79 9.78 3.22 13.42
CA TYR A 79 10.66 4.39 13.31
C TYR A 79 10.19 5.39 12.26
N GLN A 80 9.46 4.96 11.24
CA GLN A 80 8.95 5.88 10.21
C GLN A 80 7.76 6.74 10.69
N VAL A 81 7.26 6.52 11.91
CA VAL A 81 6.25 7.39 12.50
C VAL A 81 6.80 8.80 12.77
N ILE A 82 8.11 8.92 13.02
CA ILE A 82 8.76 10.21 13.31
C ILE A 82 9.22 10.98 12.07
N THR A 83 8.96 10.46 10.86
CA THR A 83 9.41 11.09 9.61
C THR A 83 8.68 12.41 9.34
N ASP A 84 7.36 12.42 9.55
CA ASP A 84 6.44 13.51 9.19
C ASP A 84 5.60 14.04 10.37
N ARG A 85 5.91 13.63 11.61
CA ARG A 85 5.10 13.94 12.80
C ARG A 85 5.95 14.52 13.93
N ASP A 86 5.39 15.51 14.61
CA ASP A 86 6.03 16.15 15.77
C ASP A 86 6.01 15.27 17.03
N GLY A 87 5.24 14.18 17.02
CA GLY A 87 5.16 13.26 18.13
C GLY A 87 4.72 11.85 17.75
N VAL A 88 5.25 10.86 18.46
CA VAL A 88 4.98 9.43 18.18
C VAL A 88 3.64 8.96 18.75
N GLY A 89 3.06 9.67 19.71
CA GLY A 89 1.86 9.24 20.44
C GLY A 89 2.06 7.88 21.14
N PRO A 90 0.99 7.11 21.40
CA PRO A 90 1.05 5.81 22.08
C PRO A 90 1.58 4.72 21.13
N ILE A 91 2.87 4.81 20.75
CA ILE A 91 3.47 3.95 19.71
C ILE A 91 3.33 2.46 20.00
N ARG A 92 3.56 2.05 21.27
CA ARG A 92 3.46 0.64 21.67
C ARG A 92 2.07 0.08 21.47
N GLU A 93 1.04 0.83 21.87
CA GLU A 93 -0.36 0.45 21.69
C GLU A 93 -0.70 0.33 20.20
N ARG A 94 -0.25 1.28 19.37
CA ARG A 94 -0.46 1.27 17.92
C ARG A 94 0.24 0.11 17.24
N VAL A 95 1.46 -0.25 17.67
CA VAL A 95 2.19 -1.42 17.15
C VAL A 95 1.44 -2.69 17.47
N LEU A 96 1.05 -2.90 18.74
CA LEU A 96 0.28 -4.08 19.17
C LEU A 96 -1.06 -4.16 18.43
N GLY A 97 -1.71 -3.02 18.29
CA GLY A 97 -2.95 -2.92 17.55
C GLY A 97 -2.79 -3.30 16.08
N LEU A 98 -1.77 -2.79 15.41
CA LEU A 98 -1.52 -3.13 14.01
C LEU A 98 -1.22 -4.61 13.81
N VAL A 99 -0.45 -5.22 14.72
CA VAL A 99 -0.21 -6.67 14.69
C VAL A 99 -1.51 -7.45 14.89
N ALA A 100 -2.39 -7.02 15.81
CA ALA A 100 -3.70 -7.64 15.98
C ALA A 100 -4.57 -7.55 14.73
N ASP A 101 -4.55 -6.41 14.02
CA ASP A 101 -5.25 -6.25 12.74
C ASP A 101 -4.69 -7.21 11.67
N TYR A 102 -3.37 -7.41 11.61
CA TYR A 102 -2.76 -8.36 10.68
C TYR A 102 -3.21 -9.80 10.94
N LEU A 103 -3.20 -10.22 12.21
CA LEU A 103 -3.62 -11.57 12.60
C LEU A 103 -5.11 -11.79 12.32
N ALA A 104 -5.95 -10.82 12.66
CA ALA A 104 -7.39 -10.87 12.40
C ALA A 104 -7.70 -10.96 10.90
N ALA A 105 -6.91 -10.26 10.07
CA ALA A 105 -7.07 -10.31 8.62
C ALA A 105 -6.54 -11.59 7.95
N GLY A 106 -5.88 -12.49 8.71
CA GLY A 106 -5.44 -13.78 8.22
C GLY A 106 -3.93 -13.91 7.96
N ILE A 107 -3.11 -12.95 8.39
CA ILE A 107 -1.65 -13.17 8.43
C ILE A 107 -1.34 -14.22 9.49
N ASP A 108 -0.80 -15.35 9.08
CA ASP A 108 -0.45 -16.46 9.94
C ASP A 108 1.01 -16.31 10.44
N PRO A 109 1.22 -16.12 11.77
CA PRO A 109 2.57 -15.95 12.32
C PRO A 109 3.43 -17.21 12.27
N GLN A 110 2.86 -18.37 11.94
CA GLN A 110 3.63 -19.61 11.72
C GLN A 110 4.16 -19.69 10.26
N ARG A 111 3.58 -18.92 9.35
CA ARG A 111 3.92 -18.91 7.92
C ARG A 111 4.59 -17.61 7.49
N SER A 112 4.35 -16.52 8.22
CA SER A 112 4.87 -15.19 7.92
C SER A 112 5.72 -14.67 9.07
N THR A 113 6.73 -13.87 8.75
CA THR A 113 7.55 -13.18 9.74
C THR A 113 7.01 -11.77 9.97
N ILE A 114 6.54 -11.46 11.18
CA ILE A 114 6.11 -10.11 11.56
C ILE A 114 7.18 -9.51 12.48
N PHE A 115 7.67 -8.32 12.18
CA PHE A 115 8.72 -7.66 12.96
C PHE A 115 8.59 -6.13 12.87
N ASN A 116 9.30 -5.41 13.74
CA ASN A 116 9.37 -3.95 13.74
C ASN A 116 10.82 -3.45 13.83
N HIS A 117 11.09 -2.21 13.39
CA HIS A 117 12.44 -1.65 13.35
C HIS A 117 13.12 -1.67 14.71
N SER A 118 12.42 -1.26 15.78
CA SER A 118 12.98 -1.15 17.13
C SER A 118 13.39 -2.50 17.71
N ALA A 119 12.81 -3.61 17.26
CA ALA A 119 13.20 -4.96 17.67
C ALA A 119 14.34 -5.55 16.84
N VAL A 120 14.68 -4.95 15.69
CA VAL A 120 15.71 -5.45 14.76
C VAL A 120 16.75 -4.35 14.45
N PRO A 121 17.63 -3.99 15.41
CA PRO A 121 18.62 -2.93 15.24
C PRO A 121 19.56 -3.14 14.04
N ALA A 122 19.84 -4.40 13.69
CA ALA A 122 20.72 -4.75 12.58
C ALA A 122 20.22 -4.22 11.22
N LEU A 123 18.90 -4.15 11.02
CA LEU A 123 18.31 -3.54 9.83
C LEU A 123 18.73 -2.08 9.70
N ASN A 124 18.61 -1.33 10.79
CA ASN A 124 18.92 0.10 10.81
C ASN A 124 20.40 0.39 10.60
N GLN A 125 21.29 -0.55 10.92
CA GLN A 125 22.73 -0.43 10.66
C GLN A 125 23.07 -0.39 9.17
N LEU A 126 22.20 -0.92 8.28
CA LEU A 126 22.39 -0.81 6.83
C LEU A 126 22.25 0.64 6.33
N MET A 127 21.63 1.52 7.11
CA MET A 127 21.43 2.91 6.73
C MET A 127 22.77 3.62 6.41
N LEU A 128 23.81 3.42 7.22
CA LEU A 128 25.11 4.07 7.01
C LEU A 128 25.80 3.66 5.70
N PRO A 129 26.02 2.36 5.42
CA PRO A 129 26.60 1.97 4.14
C PRO A 129 25.71 2.35 2.95
N PHE A 130 24.39 2.36 3.08
CA PHE A 130 23.50 2.74 1.99
C PHE A 130 23.53 4.25 1.72
N LEU A 131 23.56 5.08 2.75
CA LEU A 131 23.75 6.52 2.61
C LEU A 131 25.06 6.89 1.89
N SER A 132 26.13 6.09 2.04
CA SER A 132 27.38 6.29 1.30
C SER A 132 27.28 6.00 -0.20
N LEU A 133 26.17 5.40 -0.66
CA LEU A 133 25.93 4.99 -2.04
C LEU A 133 25.00 5.94 -2.81
N VAL A 134 24.43 6.92 -2.14
CA VAL A 134 23.49 7.89 -2.73
C VAL A 134 24.01 9.31 -2.54
N THR A 135 23.64 10.21 -3.43
CA THR A 135 23.97 11.63 -3.30
C THR A 135 22.76 12.42 -2.83
N GLU A 136 22.98 13.55 -2.19
CA GLU A 136 21.94 14.51 -1.80
C GLU A 136 21.05 14.87 -3.00
N SER A 137 21.64 15.17 -4.14
CA SER A 137 20.92 15.53 -5.36
C SER A 137 20.00 14.41 -5.87
N GLU A 138 20.36 13.13 -5.68
CA GLU A 138 19.50 12.00 -6.03
C GLU A 138 18.29 11.92 -5.09
N LEU A 139 18.49 12.14 -3.80
CA LEU A 139 17.41 12.14 -2.82
C LEU A 139 16.43 13.28 -3.07
N HIS A 140 16.91 14.48 -3.35
CA HIS A 140 16.06 15.62 -3.68
C HIS A 140 15.28 15.46 -5.00
N ARG A 141 15.79 14.67 -5.95
CA ARG A 141 15.10 14.38 -7.21
C ARG A 141 14.03 13.30 -7.08
N ASN A 142 13.98 12.58 -5.96
CA ASN A 142 12.95 11.57 -5.77
C ASN A 142 11.56 12.23 -5.77
N PRO A 143 10.64 11.83 -6.66
CA PRO A 143 9.32 12.47 -6.80
C PRO A 143 8.51 12.45 -5.50
N THR A 144 8.62 11.38 -4.71
CA THR A 144 7.87 11.26 -3.45
C THR A 144 8.43 12.22 -2.39
N VAL A 145 9.75 12.37 -2.31
CA VAL A 145 10.39 13.36 -1.41
C VAL A 145 9.99 14.78 -1.79
N LYS A 146 9.91 15.09 -3.10
CA LYS A 146 9.42 16.39 -3.58
C LYS A 146 7.98 16.66 -3.16
N ALA A 147 7.09 15.69 -3.40
CA ALA A 147 5.68 15.83 -3.06
C ALA A 147 5.47 15.99 -1.53
N GLU A 148 6.24 15.27 -0.72
CA GLU A 148 6.20 15.43 0.74
C GLU A 148 6.75 16.78 1.19
N LEU A 149 7.83 17.27 0.55
CA LEU A 149 8.35 18.60 0.84
C LEU A 149 7.33 19.70 0.52
N GLU A 150 6.67 19.61 -0.61
CA GLU A 150 5.58 20.53 -0.99
C GLU A 150 4.43 20.48 0.02
N ALA A 151 4.08 19.30 0.51
CA ALA A 151 3.02 19.11 1.52
C ALA A 151 3.38 19.64 2.92
N THR A 152 4.64 19.96 3.20
CA THR A 152 5.08 20.50 4.49
C THR A 152 4.74 21.99 4.70
N GLU A 153 4.16 22.67 3.70
CA GLU A 153 3.75 24.09 3.79
C GLU A 153 4.87 25.03 4.31
N GLY A 154 6.11 24.77 3.91
CA GLY A 154 7.27 25.60 4.27
C GLY A 154 7.97 25.20 5.58
N ARG A 155 7.64 24.06 6.20
CA ARG A 155 8.46 23.52 7.30
C ARG A 155 9.84 23.11 6.78
N ALA A 156 10.86 23.23 7.63
CA ALA A 156 12.20 22.78 7.29
C ALA A 156 12.22 21.26 7.09
N MET A 157 12.86 20.82 5.99
CA MET A 157 13.09 19.40 5.75
C MET A 157 14.04 18.85 6.81
N THR A 158 13.62 17.81 7.52
CA THR A 158 14.52 17.09 8.44
C THR A 158 15.45 16.14 7.68
N GLY A 159 16.58 15.77 8.29
CA GLY A 159 17.46 14.75 7.72
C GLY A 159 16.76 13.41 7.50
N LEU A 160 15.85 13.04 8.40
CA LEU A 160 15.08 11.80 8.25
C LEU A 160 14.10 11.88 7.07
N MET A 161 13.41 13.02 6.89
CA MET A 161 12.51 13.23 5.75
C MET A 161 13.24 13.18 4.40
N LEU A 162 14.48 13.64 4.33
CA LEU A 162 15.30 13.53 3.13
C LEU A 162 15.75 12.08 2.88
N THR A 163 16.09 11.34 3.95
CA THR A 163 16.80 10.06 3.84
C THR A 163 15.90 8.83 4.04
N TYR A 164 14.58 8.99 4.34
CA TYR A 164 13.68 7.85 4.52
C TYR A 164 13.63 6.89 3.32
N PRO A 165 13.83 7.31 2.04
CA PRO A 165 13.87 6.35 0.94
C PRO A 165 15.05 5.37 1.04
N VAL A 166 16.16 5.81 1.66
CA VAL A 166 17.31 4.95 1.94
C VAL A 166 17.01 3.97 3.08
N HIS A 167 16.27 4.42 4.10
CA HIS A 167 15.78 3.53 5.16
C HIS A 167 14.80 2.49 4.62
N GLN A 168 13.87 2.88 3.75
CA GLN A 168 12.97 1.96 3.08
C GLN A 168 13.72 0.95 2.18
N ALA A 169 14.80 1.38 1.52
CA ALA A 169 15.67 0.45 0.81
C ALA A 169 16.36 -0.54 1.78
N ALA A 170 16.73 -0.09 3.00
CA ALA A 170 17.26 -0.98 4.01
C ALA A 170 16.23 -2.02 4.47
N ASP A 171 14.96 -1.63 4.64
CA ASP A 171 13.86 -2.55 4.96
C ASP A 171 13.77 -3.69 3.93
N ILE A 172 13.73 -3.34 2.66
CA ILE A 172 13.57 -4.28 1.55
C ILE A 172 14.78 -5.21 1.42
N LEU A 173 15.98 -4.63 1.44
CA LEU A 173 17.21 -5.35 1.16
C LEU A 173 17.68 -6.19 2.35
N PHE A 174 17.42 -5.77 3.60
CA PHE A 174 17.71 -6.56 4.80
C PHE A 174 16.98 -7.91 4.77
N CYS A 175 15.71 -7.89 4.45
CA CYS A 175 14.89 -9.10 4.31
C CYS A 175 15.26 -9.93 3.07
N LYS A 176 16.11 -9.40 2.18
CA LYS A 176 16.39 -9.98 0.86
C LYS A 176 15.11 -10.26 0.05
N ALA A 177 14.13 -9.38 0.19
CA ALA A 177 12.91 -9.46 -0.59
C ALA A 177 13.22 -9.23 -2.07
N ASN A 178 12.77 -10.13 -2.92
CA ASN A 178 12.89 -10.01 -4.37
C ASN A 178 11.60 -9.50 -5.02
N ILE A 179 10.50 -9.47 -4.28
CA ILE A 179 9.22 -8.91 -4.68
C ILE A 179 8.71 -7.95 -3.60
N VAL A 180 8.14 -6.82 -4.02
CA VAL A 180 7.49 -5.87 -3.12
C VAL A 180 6.09 -5.56 -3.66
N PRO A 181 5.02 -5.99 -2.98
CA PRO A 181 3.65 -5.60 -3.33
C PRO A 181 3.45 -4.10 -3.06
N VAL A 182 3.21 -3.31 -4.09
CA VAL A 182 3.16 -1.84 -3.99
C VAL A 182 2.13 -1.21 -4.91
N GLY A 183 1.68 0.00 -4.55
CA GLY A 183 1.01 0.92 -5.46
C GLY A 183 2.01 1.62 -6.39
N GLN A 184 1.50 2.30 -7.40
CA GLN A 184 2.32 3.04 -8.39
C GLN A 184 3.19 4.13 -7.76
N ASP A 185 2.69 4.78 -6.71
CA ASP A 185 3.38 5.83 -5.97
C ASP A 185 4.66 5.35 -5.28
N GLN A 186 4.83 4.04 -5.08
CA GLN A 186 6.00 3.44 -4.44
C GLN A 186 7.09 3.01 -5.43
N LEU A 187 6.84 3.06 -6.74
CA LEU A 187 7.83 2.66 -7.74
C LEU A 187 9.17 3.44 -7.65
N PRO A 188 9.20 4.76 -7.37
CA PRO A 188 10.46 5.49 -7.21
C PRO A 188 11.31 4.98 -6.04
N HIS A 189 10.70 4.55 -4.93
CA HIS A 189 11.42 3.99 -3.79
C HIS A 189 12.02 2.62 -4.11
N LEU A 190 11.29 1.82 -4.87
CA LEU A 190 11.78 0.52 -5.31
C LEU A 190 12.96 0.65 -6.28
N GLU A 191 12.92 1.65 -7.17
CA GLU A 191 14.04 1.95 -8.05
C GLU A 191 15.26 2.42 -7.27
N GLN A 192 15.06 3.24 -6.23
CA GLN A 192 16.13 3.62 -5.30
C GLN A 192 16.74 2.39 -4.61
N ALA A 193 15.93 1.43 -4.18
CA ALA A 193 16.43 0.19 -3.57
C ALA A 193 17.26 -0.66 -4.55
N ARG A 194 16.82 -0.77 -5.82
CA ARG A 194 17.58 -1.45 -6.88
C ARG A 194 18.94 -0.78 -7.12
N LEU A 195 18.95 0.54 -7.20
CA LEU A 195 20.17 1.31 -7.40
C LEU A 195 21.15 1.12 -6.25
N ILE A 196 20.67 1.15 -5.01
CA ILE A 196 21.48 0.90 -3.82
C ILE A 196 22.03 -0.53 -3.84
N ALA A 197 21.21 -1.53 -4.13
CA ALA A 197 21.66 -2.93 -4.23
C ALA A 197 22.78 -3.09 -5.27
N GLN A 198 22.62 -2.49 -6.45
CA GLN A 198 23.63 -2.53 -7.51
C GLN A 198 24.95 -1.85 -7.11
N ARG A 199 24.85 -0.68 -6.49
CA ARG A 199 26.02 0.10 -6.05
C ARG A 199 26.73 -0.58 -4.88
N PHE A 200 25.95 -1.23 -3.99
CA PHE A 200 26.51 -2.01 -2.89
C PHE A 200 27.37 -3.16 -3.40
N ASP A 201 26.84 -3.95 -4.34
CA ASP A 201 27.58 -5.06 -4.96
C ASP A 201 28.86 -4.57 -5.62
N LYS A 202 28.79 -3.46 -6.36
CA LYS A 202 29.96 -2.87 -7.03
C LYS A 202 31.04 -2.38 -6.06
N ARG A 203 30.63 -1.79 -4.93
CA ARG A 203 31.55 -1.10 -4.02
C ARG A 203 32.06 -1.97 -2.89
N TYR A 204 31.20 -2.80 -2.31
CA TYR A 204 31.48 -3.56 -1.09
C TYR A 204 31.40 -5.09 -1.30
N GLY A 205 30.70 -5.52 -2.33
CA GLY A 205 30.44 -6.92 -2.55
C GLY A 205 31.64 -7.68 -3.11
N ARG A 206 31.80 -8.91 -2.65
CA ARG A 206 32.52 -9.95 -3.38
C ARG A 206 31.53 -10.71 -4.30
N ALA A 207 30.47 -10.01 -4.70
CA ALA A 207 29.40 -10.57 -5.48
C ALA A 207 29.89 -10.90 -6.89
N THR A 208 29.55 -12.07 -7.37
CA THR A 208 29.56 -12.36 -8.79
C THR A 208 28.20 -11.96 -9.38
N PRO A 209 28.06 -11.75 -10.69
CA PRO A 209 26.77 -11.50 -11.31
C PRO A 209 25.71 -12.55 -10.94
N GLU A 210 26.14 -13.80 -10.68
CA GLU A 210 25.27 -14.94 -10.34
C GLU A 210 24.88 -14.97 -8.84
N ARG A 211 25.63 -14.25 -7.98
CA ARG A 211 25.41 -14.21 -6.53
C ARG A 211 25.55 -12.79 -5.99
N PRO A 212 24.57 -11.91 -6.23
CA PRO A 212 24.56 -10.59 -5.66
C PRO A 212 24.38 -10.66 -4.13
N VAL A 213 24.90 -9.68 -3.40
CA VAL A 213 24.70 -9.57 -1.94
C VAL A 213 23.22 -9.33 -1.64
N PHE A 214 22.60 -8.43 -2.42
CA PHE A 214 21.19 -8.15 -2.33
C PHE A 214 20.47 -8.46 -3.64
N PRO A 215 19.26 -9.03 -3.59
CA PRO A 215 18.43 -9.18 -4.78
C PRO A 215 18.07 -7.79 -5.35
N ARG A 216 17.68 -7.76 -6.62
CA ARG A 216 17.06 -6.58 -7.22
C ARG A 216 15.55 -6.71 -7.07
N PRO A 217 14.92 -5.99 -6.13
CA PRO A 217 13.51 -6.17 -5.85
C PRO A 217 12.65 -5.70 -7.03
N GLU A 218 11.61 -6.47 -7.34
CA GLU A 218 10.64 -6.15 -8.37
C GLU A 218 9.29 -5.74 -7.77
N ALA A 219 8.56 -4.86 -8.44
CA ALA A 219 7.22 -4.47 -8.02
C ALA A 219 6.22 -5.56 -8.39
N LEU A 220 5.35 -5.90 -7.46
CA LEU A 220 4.09 -6.58 -7.74
C LEU A 220 2.98 -5.55 -7.55
N LEU A 221 2.51 -5.00 -8.67
CA LEU A 221 1.50 -3.96 -8.65
C LEU A 221 0.13 -4.54 -8.29
N SER A 222 -0.51 -3.93 -7.32
CA SER A 222 -1.88 -4.27 -6.93
C SER A 222 -2.87 -3.47 -7.77
N GLU A 223 -3.77 -4.16 -8.45
CA GLU A 223 -4.88 -3.54 -9.19
C GLU A 223 -6.08 -3.34 -8.25
N VAL A 224 -5.90 -2.61 -7.17
CA VAL A 224 -7.02 -2.31 -6.29
C VAL A 224 -7.60 -0.95 -6.64
N PRO A 225 -8.91 -0.83 -6.86
CA PRO A 225 -9.54 0.45 -7.09
C PRO A 225 -9.38 1.36 -5.87
N LEU A 226 -9.20 2.64 -6.11
CA LEU A 226 -9.17 3.64 -5.06
C LEU A 226 -10.53 3.66 -4.35
N LEU A 227 -10.56 3.22 -3.09
CA LEU A 227 -11.77 3.28 -2.28
C LEU A 227 -11.93 4.66 -1.67
N LEU A 228 -13.12 5.23 -1.86
CA LEU A 228 -13.50 6.49 -1.25
C LEU A 228 -14.01 6.26 0.19
N GLY A 229 -13.87 7.28 1.01
CA GLY A 229 -14.52 7.33 2.31
C GLY A 229 -16.03 7.57 2.18
N THR A 230 -16.72 7.57 3.31
CA THR A 230 -18.18 7.74 3.37
C THR A 230 -18.66 9.13 2.95
N ASP A 231 -17.76 10.08 2.80
CA ASP A 231 -17.99 11.44 2.31
C ASP A 231 -17.74 11.62 0.80
N GLY A 232 -17.32 10.54 0.10
CA GLY A 232 -16.98 10.58 -1.32
C GLY A 232 -15.57 11.10 -1.62
N GLN A 233 -14.75 11.36 -0.60
CA GLN A 233 -13.35 11.74 -0.76
C GLN A 233 -12.43 10.57 -0.47
N LYS A 234 -11.11 10.72 -0.74
CA LYS A 234 -10.13 9.69 -0.39
C LYS A 234 -10.28 9.29 1.09
N MET A 235 -10.38 7.98 1.34
CA MET A 235 -10.51 7.44 2.68
C MET A 235 -9.30 7.81 3.54
N SER A 236 -9.52 8.49 4.66
CA SER A 236 -8.46 8.99 5.54
C SER A 236 -8.95 9.13 6.98
N LYS A 237 -8.14 8.70 7.94
CA LYS A 237 -8.44 8.83 9.37
C LYS A 237 -8.62 10.29 9.81
N SER A 238 -7.80 11.20 9.28
CA SER A 238 -7.87 12.63 9.59
C SER A 238 -9.19 13.28 9.17
N ARG A 239 -9.90 12.70 8.22
CA ARG A 239 -11.22 13.16 7.75
C ARG A 239 -12.40 12.52 8.50
N GLY A 240 -12.16 11.47 9.29
CA GLY A 240 -13.23 10.73 9.97
C GLY A 240 -14.20 10.02 9.01
N ASN A 241 -13.78 9.74 7.77
CA ASN A 241 -14.58 9.13 6.70
C ASN A 241 -14.26 7.66 6.47
N THR A 242 -13.51 7.03 7.39
CA THR A 242 -13.04 5.65 7.29
C THR A 242 -14.04 4.66 7.87
N ILE A 243 -14.04 3.43 7.34
CA ILE A 243 -14.63 2.26 7.99
C ILE A 243 -13.45 1.43 8.48
N GLU A 244 -13.24 1.41 9.81
CA GLU A 244 -12.12 0.71 10.45
C GLU A 244 -12.44 -0.77 10.59
N LEU A 245 -11.41 -1.64 10.49
CA LEU A 245 -11.58 -3.10 10.62
C LEU A 245 -12.08 -3.55 11.99
N ARG A 246 -11.91 -2.71 13.01
CA ARG A 246 -12.29 -2.99 14.41
C ARG A 246 -13.66 -2.46 14.80
N MET A 247 -14.36 -1.81 13.88
CA MET A 247 -15.70 -1.32 14.17
C MET A 247 -16.65 -2.47 14.43
N SER A 248 -17.50 -2.30 15.41
CA SER A 248 -18.64 -3.21 15.63
C SER A 248 -19.63 -3.10 14.47
N ALA A 249 -20.48 -4.11 14.32
CA ALA A 249 -21.55 -4.13 13.31
C ALA A 249 -22.45 -2.88 13.40
N ASP A 250 -22.75 -2.43 14.61
CA ASP A 250 -23.56 -1.22 14.85
C ASP A 250 -22.84 0.06 14.45
N GLU A 251 -21.54 0.17 14.71
CA GLU A 251 -20.74 1.33 14.29
C GLU A 251 -20.62 1.40 12.78
N THR A 252 -20.36 0.27 12.12
CA THR A 252 -20.34 0.15 10.66
C THR A 252 -21.68 0.55 10.05
N ALA A 253 -22.78 0.05 10.59
CA ALA A 253 -24.14 0.42 10.15
C ALA A 253 -24.42 1.92 10.30
N LYS A 254 -24.02 2.51 11.43
CA LYS A 254 -24.21 3.94 11.72
C LYS A 254 -23.45 4.84 10.76
N ILE A 255 -22.23 4.46 10.39
CA ILE A 255 -21.39 5.21 9.45
C ILE A 255 -21.93 5.06 8.04
N LEU A 256 -22.25 3.85 7.58
CA LEU A 256 -22.77 3.59 6.25
C LEU A 256 -24.14 4.24 6.02
N LYS A 257 -25.00 4.29 7.03
CA LYS A 257 -26.27 5.02 6.95
C LYS A 257 -26.08 6.48 6.55
N LYS A 258 -24.99 7.12 6.99
CA LYS A 258 -24.64 8.51 6.70
C LYS A 258 -23.80 8.69 5.44
N ALA A 259 -23.37 7.60 4.79
CA ALA A 259 -22.53 7.67 3.60
C ALA A 259 -23.23 8.52 2.52
N LYS A 260 -22.43 9.35 1.83
CA LYS A 260 -22.92 10.24 0.78
C LYS A 260 -23.44 9.42 -0.41
N THR A 261 -24.56 9.86 -0.97
CA THR A 261 -25.16 9.35 -2.20
C THR A 261 -25.84 10.53 -2.93
N ASP A 262 -26.14 10.36 -4.20
CA ASP A 262 -26.90 11.32 -4.98
C ASP A 262 -28.42 11.17 -4.79
N ALA A 263 -29.19 12.00 -5.48
CA ALA A 263 -30.67 12.02 -5.41
C ALA A 263 -31.35 11.02 -6.37
N GLN A 264 -30.62 10.32 -7.23
CA GLN A 264 -31.20 9.39 -8.19
C GLN A 264 -31.62 8.10 -7.49
N ARG A 265 -32.88 7.71 -7.70
CA ARG A 265 -33.46 6.52 -7.05
C ARG A 265 -32.89 5.22 -7.64
N ARG A 266 -32.76 5.16 -8.98
CA ARG A 266 -32.21 3.99 -9.65
C ARG A 266 -30.71 3.88 -9.35
N ILE A 267 -30.30 2.70 -8.91
CA ILE A 267 -28.89 2.42 -8.63
C ILE A 267 -28.23 1.94 -9.93
N THR A 268 -27.12 2.61 -10.28
CA THR A 268 -26.29 2.26 -11.44
C THR A 268 -24.82 2.41 -11.07
N PHE A 269 -23.96 1.58 -11.66
CA PHE A 269 -22.51 1.71 -11.51
C PHE A 269 -21.99 2.68 -12.58
N ASP A 270 -21.56 3.84 -12.14
CA ASP A 270 -20.96 4.90 -12.97
C ASP A 270 -19.91 5.65 -12.13
N PRO A 271 -18.65 5.17 -12.14
CA PRO A 271 -17.58 5.77 -11.32
C PRO A 271 -17.29 7.25 -11.62
N VAL A 272 -17.65 7.73 -12.81
CA VAL A 272 -17.40 9.13 -13.22
C VAL A 272 -18.58 10.02 -12.85
N GLY A 273 -19.78 9.61 -13.21
CA GLY A 273 -20.99 10.43 -12.99
C GLY A 273 -21.59 10.27 -11.59
N ARG A 274 -21.34 9.16 -10.92
CA ARG A 274 -21.91 8.79 -9.61
C ARG A 274 -20.86 8.16 -8.69
N PRO A 275 -19.76 8.84 -8.38
CA PRO A 275 -18.61 8.25 -7.69
C PRO A 275 -18.96 7.70 -6.30
N GLU A 276 -19.84 8.36 -5.52
CA GLU A 276 -20.21 7.91 -4.17
C GLU A 276 -21.06 6.63 -4.19
N VAL A 277 -22.03 6.55 -5.10
CA VAL A 277 -22.88 5.35 -5.28
C VAL A 277 -22.03 4.19 -5.82
N SER A 278 -21.17 4.47 -6.80
CA SER A 278 -20.26 3.48 -7.37
C SER A 278 -19.25 2.97 -6.33
N ASN A 279 -18.79 3.82 -5.42
CA ASN A 279 -17.94 3.40 -4.31
C ASN A 279 -18.66 2.42 -3.35
N LEU A 280 -19.91 2.69 -3.02
CA LEU A 280 -20.71 1.77 -2.20
C LEU A 280 -20.95 0.42 -2.92
N LEU A 281 -21.22 0.44 -4.22
CA LEU A 281 -21.31 -0.77 -5.03
C LEU A 281 -19.98 -1.53 -5.08
N MET A 282 -18.85 -0.82 -5.18
CA MET A 282 -17.53 -1.42 -5.14
C MET A 282 -17.23 -2.06 -3.78
N LEU A 283 -17.61 -1.43 -2.67
CA LEU A 283 -17.48 -2.02 -1.33
C LEU A 283 -18.30 -3.32 -1.20
N ALA A 284 -19.54 -3.32 -1.68
CA ALA A 284 -20.34 -4.53 -1.71
C ALA A 284 -19.70 -5.61 -2.60
N SER A 285 -19.25 -5.25 -3.80
CA SER A 285 -18.55 -6.13 -4.74
C SER A 285 -17.32 -6.79 -4.12
N LEU A 286 -16.48 -6.02 -3.44
CA LEU A 286 -15.28 -6.52 -2.77
C LEU A 286 -15.58 -7.46 -1.60
N ALA A 287 -16.71 -7.27 -0.92
CA ALA A 287 -17.15 -8.12 0.18
C ALA A 287 -17.83 -9.40 -0.31
N THR A 288 -18.68 -9.33 -1.35
CA THR A 288 -19.47 -10.48 -1.82
C THR A 288 -18.79 -11.27 -2.95
N GLY A 289 -17.91 -10.63 -3.73
CA GLY A 289 -17.35 -11.18 -4.96
C GLY A 289 -18.20 -10.99 -6.21
N ASP A 290 -19.42 -10.45 -6.10
CA ASP A 290 -20.28 -10.13 -7.24
C ASP A 290 -19.77 -8.88 -7.98
N ALA A 291 -19.95 -8.80 -9.30
CA ALA A 291 -19.62 -7.58 -10.04
C ALA A 291 -20.51 -6.40 -9.62
N PRO A 292 -19.97 -5.16 -9.53
CA PRO A 292 -20.74 -4.01 -9.06
C PRO A 292 -21.95 -3.69 -9.95
N GLU A 293 -21.89 -3.97 -11.26
CA GLU A 293 -23.00 -3.82 -12.19
C GLU A 293 -24.15 -4.81 -11.87
N VAL A 294 -23.82 -6.06 -11.52
CA VAL A 294 -24.80 -7.08 -11.14
C VAL A 294 -25.50 -6.69 -9.83
N ILE A 295 -24.75 -6.16 -8.87
CA ILE A 295 -25.32 -5.65 -7.63
C ILE A 295 -26.24 -4.47 -7.91
N ALA A 296 -25.84 -3.55 -8.78
CA ALA A 296 -26.62 -2.39 -9.17
C ALA A 296 -27.95 -2.78 -9.83
N GLU A 297 -27.93 -3.73 -10.76
CA GLU A 297 -29.13 -4.26 -11.41
C GLU A 297 -30.08 -4.95 -10.42
N ARG A 298 -29.55 -5.72 -9.48
CA ARG A 298 -30.31 -6.39 -8.41
C ARG A 298 -31.06 -5.39 -7.53
N ILE A 299 -30.45 -4.25 -7.22
CA ILE A 299 -31.07 -3.19 -6.42
C ILE A 299 -32.06 -2.37 -7.26
N GLY A 300 -31.70 -2.02 -8.49
CA GLY A 300 -32.55 -1.29 -9.43
C GLY A 300 -33.12 -0.01 -8.83
N ASP A 301 -34.44 0.13 -8.78
CA ASP A 301 -35.17 1.29 -8.30
C ASP A 301 -35.47 1.28 -6.77
N ALA A 302 -34.91 0.31 -6.01
CA ALA A 302 -35.10 0.24 -4.56
C ALA A 302 -34.36 1.38 -3.81
N GLY A 303 -33.38 2.01 -4.45
CA GLY A 303 -32.77 3.24 -4.00
C GLY A 303 -31.59 3.08 -3.04
N ALA A 304 -30.98 4.21 -2.67
CA ALA A 304 -29.75 4.25 -1.88
C ALA A 304 -29.88 3.63 -0.48
N GLY A 305 -31.05 3.60 0.12
CA GLY A 305 -31.29 2.94 1.40
C GLY A 305 -31.03 1.43 1.33
N THR A 306 -31.52 0.77 0.28
CA THR A 306 -31.31 -0.66 0.03
C THR A 306 -29.84 -0.95 -0.26
N LEU A 307 -29.16 -0.10 -1.05
CA LEU A 307 -27.73 -0.22 -1.29
C LEU A 307 -26.94 -0.16 0.02
N LYS A 308 -27.18 0.85 0.87
CA LYS A 308 -26.50 0.99 2.16
C LYS A 308 -26.75 -0.19 3.10
N ALA A 309 -27.94 -0.74 3.12
CA ALA A 309 -28.26 -1.93 3.91
C ALA A 309 -27.45 -3.14 3.42
N LEU A 310 -27.41 -3.38 2.11
CA LEU A 310 -26.64 -4.46 1.51
C LEU A 310 -25.14 -4.33 1.82
N VAL A 311 -24.56 -3.13 1.63
CA VAL A 311 -23.15 -2.87 1.95
C VAL A 311 -22.85 -3.14 3.42
N THR A 312 -23.77 -2.73 4.31
CA THR A 312 -23.62 -2.96 5.76
C THR A 312 -23.61 -4.44 6.09
N GLU A 313 -24.56 -5.19 5.57
CA GLU A 313 -24.67 -6.63 5.77
C GLU A 313 -23.42 -7.34 5.25
N SER A 314 -23.06 -7.10 3.99
CA SER A 314 -21.89 -7.75 3.35
C SER A 314 -20.57 -7.44 4.06
N LEU A 315 -20.37 -6.20 4.50
CA LEU A 315 -19.14 -5.85 5.24
C LEU A 315 -19.11 -6.45 6.64
N ASN A 316 -20.26 -6.49 7.34
CA ASN A 316 -20.34 -7.09 8.68
C ASN A 316 -20.20 -8.62 8.64
N GLU A 317 -20.58 -9.28 7.54
CA GLU A 317 -20.31 -10.71 7.34
C GLU A 317 -18.84 -11.00 7.02
N MET A 318 -18.17 -10.06 6.35
CA MET A 318 -16.78 -10.22 5.97
C MET A 318 -15.80 -9.92 7.14
N LEU A 319 -16.11 -8.90 7.97
CA LEU A 319 -15.26 -8.45 9.09
C LEU A 319 -15.49 -9.25 10.36
#